data_a072c073e5f6bd9fece14ba14c2d7683
#
_entry.id   a072c073e5f6bd9fece14ba14c2d7683
#
_cell.length_a   1.000
_cell.length_b   1.000
_cell.length_c   1.000
_cell.angle_alpha   90.00
_cell.angle_beta   90.00
_cell.angle_gamma   90.00
#
_symmetry.space_group_name_H-M   'P 1'
#
loop_
_entity.id
_entity.type
_entity.pdbx_description
1 polymer ?
#
loop_
_entity_poly.entity_id
_entity_poly.type
_entity_poly.pdbx_seq_one_letter_code
_entity_poly.pdbx_strand_id
1 'polypeptide(L)'
;KKRSSSGKIKQGLKLYKKEKSVIEKIEKEFNVEKELLLALMGIETNFGKYLGKMDIISSLATLSFDKRRSEFFTEELLILLNLVDKNIIDKNILYGSWAGAFGNFQFMPRTIRNYAIDYNKNKTIKNKSSFKKCKRVSFSLGFALNAGNMPFFSNTR
;
A
#
# COMPACT_ATOMS: atom_id res chain seq x y z
N LYS A 1 -17.60 6.98 -14.40
CA LYS A 1 -16.24 7.45 -14.81
C LYS A 1 -15.43 6.24 -15.21
N LYS A 2 -14.93 6.19 -16.47
CA LYS A 2 -14.10 5.07 -16.94
C LYS A 2 -12.82 5.00 -16.09
N ARG A 3 -12.58 3.86 -15.44
CA ARG A 3 -11.38 3.60 -14.62
C ARG A 3 -10.10 3.59 -15.46
N SER A 4 -10.20 3.29 -16.76
CA SER A 4 -9.12 3.43 -17.75
C SER A 4 -9.43 4.58 -18.70
N SER A 5 -8.72 5.67 -18.61
CA SER A 5 -8.76 6.78 -19.55
C SER A 5 -7.36 7.03 -20.12
N SER A 6 -7.28 7.56 -21.33
CA SER A 6 -5.99 7.93 -21.94
C SER A 6 -5.15 8.84 -21.04
N GLY A 7 -5.80 9.70 -20.25
CA GLY A 7 -5.13 10.53 -19.26
C GLY A 7 -4.47 9.74 -18.12
N LYS A 8 -5.10 8.66 -17.63
CA LYS A 8 -4.50 7.78 -16.61
C LYS A 8 -3.31 6.99 -17.17
N ILE A 9 -3.42 6.49 -18.39
CA ILE A 9 -2.31 5.81 -19.06
C ILE A 9 -1.11 6.75 -19.20
N LYS A 10 -1.33 7.99 -19.65
CA LYS A 10 -0.26 9.01 -19.72
C LYS A 10 0.38 9.30 -18.37
N GLN A 11 -0.41 9.34 -17.28
CA GLN A 11 0.13 9.53 -15.92
C GLN A 11 0.98 8.33 -15.47
N GLY A 12 0.52 7.10 -15.72
CA GLY A 12 1.27 5.89 -15.43
C GLY A 12 2.61 5.84 -16.17
N LEU A 13 2.60 6.14 -17.46
CA LEU A 13 3.81 6.23 -18.28
C LEU A 13 4.77 7.33 -17.79
N LYS A 14 4.24 8.49 -17.38
CA LYS A 14 5.07 9.55 -16.78
C LYS A 14 5.72 9.10 -15.48
N LEU A 15 4.99 8.39 -14.62
CA LEU A 15 5.52 7.83 -13.38
C LEU A 15 6.58 6.76 -13.69
N TYR A 16 6.31 5.85 -14.62
CA TYR A 16 7.27 4.84 -15.05
C TYR A 16 8.59 5.48 -15.53
N LYS A 17 8.51 6.45 -16.45
CA LYS A 17 9.70 7.15 -16.93
C LYS A 17 10.51 7.80 -15.81
N LYS A 18 9.84 8.34 -14.81
CA LYS A 18 10.47 9.02 -13.67
C LYS A 18 11.16 8.06 -12.70
N GLU A 19 10.56 6.90 -12.45
CA GLU A 19 11.00 5.93 -11.45
C GLU A 19 11.49 4.62 -12.10
N LYS A 20 11.90 4.67 -13.37
CA LYS A 20 12.21 3.52 -14.23
C LYS A 20 13.15 2.52 -13.55
N SER A 21 14.28 3.00 -13.03
CA SER A 21 15.30 2.13 -12.44
C SER A 21 14.79 1.35 -11.22
N VAL A 22 13.92 1.97 -10.42
CA VAL A 22 13.32 1.33 -9.24
C VAL A 22 12.29 0.31 -9.65
N ILE A 23 11.41 0.67 -10.58
CA ILE A 23 10.32 -0.19 -11.05
C ILE A 23 10.89 -1.43 -11.75
N GLU A 24 11.87 -1.27 -12.65
CA GLU A 24 12.52 -2.39 -13.34
C GLU A 24 13.32 -3.30 -12.38
N LYS A 25 13.97 -2.72 -11.38
CA LYS A 25 14.63 -3.51 -10.34
C LYS A 25 13.64 -4.40 -9.60
N ILE A 26 12.49 -3.85 -9.26
CA ILE A 26 11.43 -4.55 -8.56
C ILE A 26 10.84 -5.65 -9.44
N GLU A 27 10.50 -5.34 -10.68
CA GLU A 27 10.03 -6.31 -11.67
C GLU A 27 10.97 -7.51 -11.74
N LYS A 28 12.26 -7.25 -11.86
CA LYS A 28 13.29 -8.31 -11.93
C LYS A 28 13.47 -9.10 -10.63
N GLU A 29 13.43 -8.42 -9.48
CA GLU A 29 13.70 -9.04 -8.17
C GLU A 29 12.53 -9.90 -7.68
N PHE A 30 11.30 -9.46 -7.97
CA PHE A 30 10.09 -10.10 -7.44
C PHE A 30 9.22 -10.75 -8.51
N ASN A 31 9.63 -10.71 -9.77
CA ASN A 31 8.92 -11.30 -10.91
C ASN A 31 7.45 -10.83 -11.02
N VAL A 32 7.23 -9.52 -10.82
CA VAL A 32 5.92 -8.87 -10.93
C VAL A 32 5.94 -7.87 -12.07
N GLU A 33 5.03 -8.00 -13.02
CA GLU A 33 4.93 -7.10 -14.16
C GLU A 33 4.76 -5.64 -13.72
N LYS A 34 5.59 -4.75 -14.24
CA LYS A 34 5.55 -3.31 -13.94
C LYS A 34 4.22 -2.66 -14.32
N GLU A 35 3.58 -3.17 -15.37
CA GLU A 35 2.27 -2.73 -15.84
C GLU A 35 1.18 -2.99 -14.80
N LEU A 36 1.20 -4.18 -14.19
CA LEU A 36 0.28 -4.55 -13.11
C LEU A 36 0.46 -3.65 -11.89
N LEU A 37 1.72 -3.43 -11.51
CA LEU A 37 2.06 -2.58 -10.39
C LEU A 37 1.57 -1.14 -10.57
N LEU A 38 1.82 -0.57 -11.75
CA LEU A 38 1.39 0.78 -12.09
C LEU A 38 -0.14 0.88 -12.22
N ALA A 39 -0.79 -0.14 -12.79
CA ALA A 39 -2.24 -0.19 -12.91
C ALA A 39 -2.91 -0.20 -11.53
N LEU A 40 -2.43 -1.04 -10.61
CA LEU A 40 -2.94 -1.11 -9.24
C LEU A 40 -2.80 0.23 -8.53
N MET A 41 -1.61 0.83 -8.56
CA MET A 41 -1.38 2.15 -7.98
C MET A 41 -2.24 3.25 -8.63
N GLY A 42 -2.51 3.13 -9.92
CA GLY A 42 -3.40 4.03 -10.65
C GLY A 42 -4.87 3.91 -10.24
N ILE A 43 -5.33 2.70 -9.95
CA ILE A 43 -6.70 2.40 -9.52
C ILE A 43 -6.93 2.85 -8.07
N GLU A 44 -6.04 2.47 -7.18
CA GLU A 44 -6.18 2.66 -5.72
C GLU A 44 -6.02 4.14 -5.33
N THR A 45 -4.95 4.77 -5.79
CA THR A 45 -4.60 6.11 -5.28
C THR A 45 -4.37 7.15 -6.36
N ASN A 46 -4.70 6.84 -7.63
CA ASN A 46 -4.36 7.71 -8.75
C ASN A 46 -2.87 8.10 -8.74
N PHE A 47 -2.00 7.10 -8.67
CA PHE A 47 -0.55 7.25 -8.60
C PHE A 47 -0.07 8.05 -7.38
N GLY A 48 -0.64 7.76 -6.22
CA GLY A 48 -0.29 8.37 -4.94
C GLY A 48 -0.84 9.78 -4.70
N LYS A 49 -1.76 10.26 -5.55
CA LYS A 49 -2.40 11.58 -5.39
C LYS A 49 -3.51 11.59 -4.34
N TYR A 50 -4.18 10.47 -4.14
CA TYR A 50 -5.33 10.30 -3.24
C TYR A 50 -5.07 9.16 -2.26
N LEU A 51 -4.33 9.43 -1.20
CA LEU A 51 -4.00 8.45 -0.16
C LEU A 51 -5.08 8.32 0.93
N GLY A 52 -6.08 9.20 0.91
CA GLY A 52 -7.02 9.39 2.00
C GLY A 52 -6.52 10.38 3.05
N LYS A 53 -7.46 10.91 3.85
CA LYS A 53 -7.20 11.92 4.87
C LYS A 53 -7.72 11.53 6.25
N MET A 54 -8.36 10.37 6.37
CA MET A 54 -8.91 9.90 7.64
C MET A 54 -7.79 9.36 8.52
N ASP A 55 -7.84 9.67 9.80
CA ASP A 55 -7.00 9.01 10.80
C ASP A 55 -7.38 7.53 10.89
N ILE A 56 -6.42 6.65 10.65
CA ILE A 56 -6.69 5.21 10.52
C ILE A 56 -7.05 4.57 11.86
N ILE A 57 -6.44 5.03 12.96
CA ILE A 57 -6.74 4.48 14.29
C ILE A 57 -8.18 4.82 14.65
N SER A 58 -8.57 6.10 14.50
CA SER A 58 -9.93 6.55 14.76
C SER A 58 -10.96 5.86 13.85
N SER A 59 -10.61 5.67 12.57
CA SER A 59 -11.49 4.98 11.61
C SER A 59 -11.73 3.53 12.01
N LEU A 60 -10.67 2.79 12.33
CA LEU A 60 -10.79 1.38 12.77
C LEU A 60 -11.49 1.26 14.11
N ALA A 61 -11.21 2.15 15.08
CA ALA A 61 -11.90 2.17 16.36
C ALA A 61 -13.41 2.42 16.19
N THR A 62 -13.80 3.37 15.35
CA THR A 62 -15.22 3.63 15.07
C THR A 62 -15.89 2.42 14.41
N LEU A 63 -15.25 1.80 13.43
CA LEU A 63 -15.78 0.64 12.73
C LEU A 63 -15.81 -0.63 13.60
N SER A 64 -14.91 -0.76 14.57
CA SER A 64 -14.94 -1.84 15.55
C SER A 64 -16.17 -1.76 16.48
N PHE A 65 -16.76 -0.58 16.62
CA PHE A 65 -17.99 -0.38 17.38
C PHE A 65 -19.27 -0.71 16.58
N ASP A 66 -19.19 -0.74 15.23
CA ASP A 66 -20.32 -1.12 14.36
C ASP A 66 -20.50 -2.65 14.36
N LYS A 67 -21.61 -3.12 14.95
CA LYS A 67 -21.92 -4.54 15.14
C LYS A 67 -21.80 -5.42 13.89
N ARG A 68 -21.99 -4.86 12.69
CA ARG A 68 -22.01 -5.62 11.43
C ARG A 68 -20.67 -6.29 11.09
N ARG A 69 -19.55 -5.65 11.43
CA ARG A 69 -18.19 -6.15 11.14
C ARG A 69 -17.21 -5.85 12.27
N SER A 70 -17.71 -5.74 13.48
CA SER A 70 -16.96 -5.38 14.69
C SER A 70 -15.72 -6.24 14.88
N GLU A 71 -15.86 -7.55 14.81
CA GLU A 71 -14.76 -8.49 14.98
C GLU A 71 -13.62 -8.24 13.98
N PHE A 72 -13.95 -8.13 12.70
CA PHE A 72 -12.96 -7.86 11.65
C PHE A 72 -12.19 -6.56 11.91
N PHE A 73 -12.90 -5.46 12.19
CA PHE A 73 -12.24 -4.17 12.40
C PHE A 73 -11.50 -4.08 13.73
N THR A 74 -11.96 -4.79 14.76
CA THR A 74 -11.23 -4.93 16.04
C THR A 74 -9.90 -5.64 15.82
N GLU A 75 -9.88 -6.72 15.07
CA GLU A 75 -8.62 -7.41 14.74
C GLU A 75 -7.67 -6.53 13.94
N GLU A 76 -8.17 -5.79 12.93
CA GLU A 76 -7.34 -4.86 12.15
C GLU A 76 -6.77 -3.75 13.02
N LEU A 77 -7.55 -3.22 13.98
CA LEU A 77 -7.11 -2.21 14.95
C LEU A 77 -5.99 -2.77 15.84
N LEU A 78 -6.18 -3.94 16.42
CA LEU A 78 -5.18 -4.57 17.30
C LEU A 78 -3.88 -4.87 16.55
N ILE A 79 -3.98 -5.32 15.30
CA ILE A 79 -2.82 -5.52 14.44
C ILE A 79 -2.10 -4.19 14.20
N LEU A 80 -2.82 -3.13 13.88
CA LEU A 80 -2.24 -1.80 13.64
C LEU A 80 -1.52 -1.29 14.88
N LEU A 81 -2.16 -1.37 16.05
CA LEU A 81 -1.56 -0.93 17.32
C LEU A 81 -0.26 -1.71 17.63
N ASN A 82 -0.25 -3.02 17.38
CA ASN A 82 0.96 -3.84 17.54
C ASN A 82 2.08 -3.43 16.56
N LEU A 83 1.75 -3.09 15.31
CA LEU A 83 2.72 -2.60 14.33
C LEU A 83 3.31 -1.23 14.74
N VAL A 84 2.51 -0.38 15.35
CA VAL A 84 2.96 0.93 15.87
C VAL A 84 3.82 0.74 17.12
N ASP A 85 3.38 -0.08 18.06
CA ASP A 85 4.11 -0.39 19.30
C ASP A 85 5.51 -0.94 19.02
N LYS A 86 5.62 -1.85 18.06
CA LYS A 86 6.91 -2.38 17.58
C LYS A 86 7.72 -1.41 16.73
N ASN A 87 7.28 -0.17 16.57
CA ASN A 87 7.91 0.83 15.70
C ASN A 87 8.09 0.38 14.23
N ILE A 88 7.30 -0.59 13.78
CA ILE A 88 7.30 -1.04 12.40
C ILE A 88 6.63 0.04 11.51
N ILE A 89 5.58 0.68 12.01
CA ILE A 89 4.88 1.78 11.34
C ILE A 89 4.97 3.04 12.21
N ASP A 90 5.32 4.16 11.59
CA ASP A 90 5.31 5.47 12.24
C ASP A 90 3.86 5.97 12.40
N LYS A 91 3.43 6.22 13.64
CA LYS A 91 2.09 6.74 13.96
C LYS A 91 1.73 8.05 13.25
N ASN A 92 2.73 8.89 12.94
CA ASN A 92 2.51 10.19 12.32
C ASN A 92 2.08 10.11 10.84
N ILE A 93 2.04 8.91 10.27
CA ILE A 93 1.71 8.70 8.85
C ILE A 93 0.43 7.90 8.64
N LEU A 94 -0.31 7.60 9.70
CA LEU A 94 -1.51 6.75 9.69
C LEU A 94 -2.73 7.52 9.17
N TYR A 95 -2.63 8.07 7.96
CA TYR A 95 -3.74 8.66 7.25
C TYR A 95 -4.08 7.85 6.01
N GLY A 96 -5.37 7.62 5.76
CA GLY A 96 -5.82 6.79 4.67
C GLY A 96 -7.32 6.87 4.41
N SER A 97 -7.93 5.73 4.06
CA SER A 97 -9.36 5.62 3.83
C SER A 97 -10.15 5.57 5.13
N TRP A 98 -11.43 5.87 5.05
CA TRP A 98 -12.39 5.72 6.15
C TRP A 98 -12.52 4.26 6.65
N ALA A 99 -12.16 3.28 5.81
CA ALA A 99 -12.24 1.86 6.14
C ALA A 99 -10.94 1.29 6.72
N GLY A 100 -9.94 2.13 7.01
CA GLY A 100 -8.70 1.68 7.65
C GLY A 100 -7.58 1.26 6.68
N ALA A 101 -7.79 1.39 5.37
CA ALA A 101 -6.75 1.12 4.38
C ALA A 101 -5.86 2.34 4.15
N PHE A 102 -4.55 2.14 3.97
CA PHE A 102 -3.59 3.23 3.79
C PHE A 102 -2.42 2.90 2.85
N GLY A 103 -1.67 3.93 2.48
CA GLY A 103 -0.56 3.81 1.54
C GLY A 103 -0.97 3.85 0.08
N ASN A 104 0.02 3.74 -0.82
CA ASN A 104 -0.19 3.86 -2.26
C ASN A 104 -1.10 2.78 -2.86
N PHE A 105 -1.19 1.63 -2.20
CA PHE A 105 -1.98 0.47 -2.62
C PHE A 105 -3.18 0.18 -1.70
N GLN A 106 -3.47 1.08 -0.76
CA GLN A 106 -4.63 1.01 0.14
C GLN A 106 -4.76 -0.34 0.85
N PHE A 107 -3.69 -0.76 1.51
CA PHE A 107 -3.69 -2.02 2.25
C PHE A 107 -4.19 -1.91 3.68
N MET A 108 -4.85 -2.97 4.15
CA MET A 108 -5.26 -3.12 5.54
C MET A 108 -4.08 -3.52 6.44
N PRO A 109 -4.11 -3.21 7.74
CA PRO A 109 -3.05 -3.55 8.69
C PRO A 109 -2.62 -5.02 8.67
N ARG A 110 -3.58 -5.96 8.56
CA ARG A 110 -3.31 -7.40 8.46
C ARG A 110 -2.45 -7.74 7.25
N THR A 111 -2.78 -7.14 6.12
CA THR A 111 -2.04 -7.36 4.88
C THR A 111 -0.60 -6.86 5.04
N ILE A 112 -0.41 -5.71 5.69
CA ILE A 112 0.92 -5.17 5.98
C ILE A 112 1.69 -6.10 6.92
N ARG A 113 1.09 -6.55 8.01
CA ARG A 113 1.73 -7.48 8.94
C ARG A 113 2.22 -8.75 8.27
N ASN A 114 1.41 -9.30 7.35
CA ASN A 114 1.69 -10.61 6.75
C ASN A 114 2.69 -10.55 5.61
N TYR A 115 2.74 -9.43 4.86
CA TYR A 115 3.43 -9.39 3.57
C TYR A 115 4.40 -8.22 3.40
N ALA A 116 4.42 -7.23 4.31
CA ALA A 116 5.33 -6.12 4.17
C ALA A 116 6.79 -6.54 4.36
N ILE A 117 7.64 -6.08 3.46
CA ILE A 117 9.09 -6.30 3.52
C ILE A 117 9.76 -4.96 3.82
N ASP A 118 10.63 -4.93 4.83
CA ASP A 118 11.57 -3.82 5.04
C ASP A 118 12.73 -3.94 4.04
N TYR A 119 12.49 -3.46 2.83
CA TYR A 119 13.44 -3.58 1.72
C TYR A 119 14.79 -2.87 1.98
N ASN A 120 14.79 -1.81 2.76
CA ASN A 120 15.98 -1.02 3.05
C ASN A 120 16.64 -1.37 4.40
N LYS A 121 16.14 -2.39 5.09
CA LYS A 121 16.67 -2.91 6.37
C LYS A 121 16.82 -1.85 7.47
N ASN A 122 15.97 -0.81 7.46
CA ASN A 122 16.02 0.26 8.46
C ASN A 122 15.07 0.04 9.64
N LYS A 123 14.47 -1.15 9.74
CA LYS A 123 13.53 -1.59 10.79
C LYS A 123 12.24 -0.76 10.89
N THR A 124 11.98 0.13 9.93
CA THR A 124 10.80 1.01 9.98
C THR A 124 10.14 1.12 8.61
N ILE A 125 8.83 0.95 8.60
CA ILE A 125 7.98 1.12 7.43
C ILE A 125 7.47 2.57 7.41
N LYS A 126 8.05 3.43 6.58
CA LYS A 126 7.68 4.85 6.48
C LYS A 126 6.81 5.12 5.25
N ASN A 127 5.62 5.66 5.49
CA ASN A 127 4.63 5.96 4.45
C ASN A 127 4.42 7.48 4.29
N LYS A 128 5.36 8.24 3.72
CA LYS A 128 5.12 9.64 3.34
C LYS A 128 5.26 9.86 1.84
N SER A 129 4.27 10.56 1.29
CA SER A 129 4.09 10.94 -0.11
C SER A 129 5.25 11.74 -0.70
N SER A 130 6.25 11.11 -1.19
CA SER A 130 7.17 11.69 -2.18
C SER A 130 8.11 10.63 -2.73
N PHE A 131 8.04 10.38 -4.02
CA PHE A 131 9.01 9.57 -4.76
C PHE A 131 10.46 10.09 -4.66
N LYS A 132 10.68 11.29 -4.11
CA LYS A 132 12.00 11.95 -4.04
C LYS A 132 13.03 11.31 -3.11
N LYS A 133 12.64 10.32 -2.27
CA LYS A 133 13.61 9.55 -1.49
C LYS A 133 13.31 8.06 -1.67
N CYS A 134 14.15 7.37 -2.39
CA CYS A 134 14.11 5.95 -2.77
C CYS A 134 13.73 4.93 -1.65
N LYS A 135 13.74 5.37 -0.41
CA LYS A 135 13.40 4.59 0.78
C LYS A 135 11.89 4.38 1.01
N ARG A 136 11.01 5.09 0.28
CA ARG A 136 9.55 5.08 0.50
C ARG A 136 8.77 4.29 -0.55
N VAL A 137 9.34 4.16 -1.73
CA VAL A 137 8.79 3.35 -2.82
C VAL A 137 8.88 1.88 -2.45
N SER A 138 9.95 1.49 -1.75
CA SER A 138 10.22 0.11 -1.40
C SER A 138 9.19 -0.52 -0.47
N PHE A 139 8.53 0.23 0.42
CA PHE A 139 7.48 -0.35 1.26
C PHE A 139 6.19 -0.59 0.47
N SER A 140 5.66 0.42 -0.20
CA SER A 140 4.43 0.26 -1.00
C SER A 140 4.64 -0.70 -2.18
N LEU A 141 5.86 -0.78 -2.69
CA LEU A 141 6.22 -1.62 -3.81
C LEU A 141 6.67 -3.02 -3.35
N GLY A 142 7.53 -3.16 -2.37
CA GLY A 142 7.92 -4.46 -1.79
C GLY A 142 6.72 -5.21 -1.24
N PHE A 143 5.71 -4.48 -0.79
CA PHE A 143 4.44 -5.04 -0.37
C PHE A 143 3.58 -5.55 -1.56
N ALA A 144 3.45 -4.78 -2.64
CA ALA A 144 2.73 -5.22 -3.84
C ALA A 144 3.39 -6.46 -4.48
N LEU A 145 4.68 -6.66 -4.25
CA LEU A 145 5.49 -7.71 -4.84
C LEU A 145 5.45 -9.02 -4.08
N ASN A 146 5.25 -8.97 -2.76
CA ASN A 146 4.94 -10.18 -2.01
C ASN A 146 3.50 -10.66 -2.25
N ALA A 147 2.68 -9.82 -2.90
CA ALA A 147 1.36 -10.24 -3.41
C ALA A 147 1.46 -11.34 -4.49
N GLY A 148 2.59 -11.51 -5.16
CA GLY A 148 2.85 -12.66 -6.03
C GLY A 148 2.77 -14.01 -5.31
N ASN A 149 2.96 -14.03 -4.00
CA ASN A 149 2.74 -15.19 -3.12
C ASN A 149 1.35 -15.23 -2.47
N MET A 150 0.47 -14.27 -2.78
CA MET A 150 -0.92 -14.33 -2.33
C MET A 150 -1.69 -15.34 -3.19
N PRO A 151 -2.55 -16.18 -2.58
CA PRO A 151 -3.34 -17.19 -3.32
C PRO A 151 -4.27 -16.61 -4.39
N PHE A 152 -4.52 -15.30 -4.40
CA PHE A 152 -5.32 -14.61 -5.41
C PHE A 152 -4.59 -14.37 -6.75
N PHE A 153 -3.27 -14.43 -6.79
CA PHE A 153 -2.48 -14.20 -8.00
C PHE A 153 -1.76 -15.45 -8.52
N SER A 154 -1.82 -16.56 -7.79
CA SER A 154 -1.18 -17.83 -8.19
C SER A 154 -1.96 -18.64 -9.21
N ASN A 155 -3.13 -18.22 -9.68
CA ASN A 155 -4.02 -18.97 -10.57
C ASN A 155 -4.23 -18.33 -11.96
N THR A 156 -3.25 -17.62 -12.50
CA THR A 156 -3.24 -17.27 -13.93
C THR A 156 -2.01 -17.89 -14.59
N ARG A 157 -2.11 -19.17 -14.87
CA ARG A 157 -1.43 -19.82 -15.99
C ARG A 157 -2.47 -20.36 -16.94
#